data_ae082a24c47d739c012f98225f2b2636
#
_entry.id   ae082a24c47d739c012f98225f2b2636
#
_cell.length_a   1.000
_cell.length_b   1.000
_cell.length_c   1.000
_cell.angle_alpha   90.00
_cell.angle_beta   90.00
_cell.angle_gamma   90.00
#
_symmetry.space_group_name_H-M   'P 1'
#
loop_
_entity.id
_entity.type
_entity.pdbx_description
1 polymer ?
#
loop_
_entity_poly.entity_id
_entity_poly.type
_entity_poly.pdbx_seq_one_letter_code
_entity_poly.pdbx_strand_id
1 'polypeptide(L)' 'MEQLLIVEDDIGLNQGLCKALKADDRQIISCHDLKAAREQLLCGGVSLILLDINLPDGSGLELLREVKENIPGVPVFC' A
#
# COMPACT_ATOMS: atom_id res chain seq x y z
N MET A 1 -14.90 4.46 -6.36
CA MET A 1 -13.81 5.34 -5.94
C MET A 1 -12.52 4.53 -5.90
N GLU A 2 -11.46 5.07 -6.47
CA GLU A 2 -10.13 4.45 -6.44
C GLU A 2 -9.61 4.39 -5.01
N GLN A 3 -9.01 3.24 -4.62
CA GLN A 3 -8.36 3.10 -3.32
C GLN A 3 -6.86 2.88 -3.53
N LEU A 4 -6.06 3.82 -3.04
CA LEU A 4 -4.60 3.74 -3.06
C LEU A 4 -4.11 3.33 -1.68
N LEU A 5 -3.43 2.19 -1.63
CA LEU A 5 -2.77 1.71 -0.41
C LEU A 5 -1.32 2.18 -0.42
N ILE A 6 -0.91 2.93 0.60
CA ILE A 6 0.47 3.38 0.78
C ILE A 6 1.06 2.62 1.97
N VAL A 7 2.15 1.89 1.72
CA VAL A 7 2.86 1.10 2.74
C VAL A 7 4.25 1.68 2.91
N GLU A 8 4.45 2.46 3.94
CA GLU A 8 5.70 3.18 4.24
C GLU A 8 5.82 3.39 5.75
N ASP A 9 6.90 2.92 6.35
CA ASP A 9 7.10 3.00 7.79
C ASP A 9 7.58 4.37 8.28
N ASP A 10 8.25 5.14 7.44
CA ASP A 10 8.64 6.51 7.79
C ASP A 10 7.39 7.39 7.83
N ILE A 11 7.04 7.88 9.03
CA ILE A 11 5.81 8.63 9.25
C ILE A 11 5.77 9.91 8.44
N GLY A 12 6.87 10.66 8.41
CA GLY A 12 6.94 11.91 7.66
C GLY A 12 6.81 11.70 6.16
N LEU A 13 7.51 10.72 5.62
CA LEU A 13 7.43 10.38 4.20
C LEU A 13 6.03 9.87 3.84
N ASN A 14 5.45 9.01 4.68
CA ASN A 14 4.10 8.51 4.47
C ASN A 14 3.09 9.65 4.40
N GLN A 15 3.15 10.59 5.35
CA GLN A 15 2.27 11.76 5.36
C GLN A 15 2.46 12.63 4.12
N GLY A 16 3.70 12.83 3.70
CA GLY A 16 4.01 13.58 2.49
C GLY A 16 3.42 12.94 1.23
N LEU A 17 3.53 11.63 1.12
CA LEU A 17 2.94 10.87 0.02
C LEU A 17 1.41 10.97 0.02
N CYS A 18 0.79 10.85 1.18
CA CYS A 18 -0.66 10.99 1.31
C CYS A 18 -1.14 12.36 0.81
N LYS A 19 -0.44 13.42 1.19
CA LYS A 19 -0.77 14.78 0.74
C LYS A 19 -0.56 14.95 -0.77
N ALA A 20 0.57 14.44 -1.28
CA ALA A 20 0.93 14.60 -2.68
C ALA A 20 -0.02 13.85 -3.61
N LEU A 21 -0.55 12.72 -3.16
CA LEU A 21 -1.36 11.83 -3.98
C LEU A 21 -2.87 11.97 -3.73
N LYS A 22 -3.26 12.89 -2.88
CA LYS A 22 -4.67 13.15 -2.58
C LYS A 22 -5.41 13.63 -3.83
N ALA A 23 -6.61 13.07 -4.04
CA ALA A 23 -7.49 13.47 -5.13
C ALA A 23 -8.93 13.26 -4.71
N ASP A 24 -9.87 14.00 -5.32
CA ASP A 24 -11.27 13.96 -4.93
C ASP A 24 -11.93 12.59 -5.17
N ASP A 25 -11.45 11.86 -6.18
CA ASP A 25 -11.96 10.55 -6.58
C ASP A 25 -11.12 9.39 -6.05
N ARG A 26 -10.26 9.65 -5.07
CA ARG A 26 -9.32 8.67 -4.52
C ARG A 26 -9.38 8.62 -3.00
N GLN A 27 -9.53 7.42 -2.48
CA GLN A 27 -9.35 7.15 -1.06
C GLN A 27 -7.91 6.69 -0.82
N ILE A 28 -7.24 7.27 0.17
CA ILE A 28 -5.88 6.88 0.53
C ILE A 28 -5.93 6.09 1.83
N ILE A 29 -5.32 4.91 1.81
CA ILE A 29 -5.19 4.05 2.98
C ILE A 29 -3.71 3.99 3.33
N SER A 30 -3.35 4.52 4.50
CA SER A 30 -1.97 4.62 4.96
C SER A 30 -1.64 3.48 5.92
N CYS A 31 -0.60 2.71 5.59
CA CYS A 31 -0.09 1.63 6.44
C CYS A 31 1.41 1.82 6.66
N HIS A 32 1.90 1.38 7.82
CA HIS A 32 3.31 1.56 8.22
C HIS A 32 4.09 0.26 8.31
N ASP A 33 3.44 -0.88 8.09
CA ASP A 33 4.06 -2.20 8.14
C ASP A 33 3.29 -3.21 7.28
N LEU A 34 3.86 -4.40 7.14
CA LEU A 34 3.25 -5.47 6.34
C LEU A 34 1.96 -5.99 6.94
N LYS A 35 1.92 -6.10 8.27
CA LYS A 35 0.73 -6.60 8.95
C LYS A 35 -0.50 -5.74 8.64
N ALA A 36 -0.37 -4.42 8.79
CA ALA A 36 -1.45 -3.49 8.49
C ALA A 36 -1.84 -3.55 7.01
N ALA A 37 -0.86 -3.63 6.12
CA ALA A 37 -1.11 -3.73 4.68
C ALA A 37 -1.87 -5.01 4.33
N ARG A 38 -1.48 -6.15 4.89
CA ARG A 38 -2.17 -7.42 4.66
C ARG A 38 -3.62 -7.38 5.13
N GLU A 39 -3.87 -6.75 6.30
CA GLU A 39 -5.23 -6.59 6.81
C GLU A 39 -6.10 -5.78 5.84
N GLN A 40 -5.56 -4.70 5.29
CA GLN A 40 -6.29 -3.88 4.31
C GLN A 40 -6.56 -4.64 3.01
N LEU A 41 -5.62 -5.43 2.55
CA LEU A 41 -5.79 -6.22 1.33
C LEU A 41 -6.87 -7.30 1.51
N LEU A 42 -6.99 -7.86 2.71
CA LEU A 42 -8.06 -8.81 3.03
C LEU A 42 -9.45 -8.17 2.99
N CYS A 43 -9.55 -6.89 3.31
CA CYS A 43 -10.82 -6.16 3.21
C CYS A 43 -11.28 -5.98 1.75
N GLY A 44 -10.37 -6.05 0.81
CA GLY A 44 -10.67 -5.90 -0.61
C GLY A 44 -10.86 -4.45 -1.06
N GLY A 45 -10.98 -4.25 -2.37
CA GLY A 45 -11.25 -2.95 -2.95
C GLY A 45 -10.03 -2.08 -3.23
N VAL A 46 -8.82 -2.55 -2.96
CA VAL A 46 -7.59 -1.80 -3.25
C VAL A 46 -7.35 -1.76 -4.75
N SER A 47 -7.18 -0.55 -5.30
CA SER A 47 -7.01 -0.32 -6.74
C SER A 47 -5.54 -0.32 -7.17
N LEU A 48 -4.67 0.23 -6.32
CA LEU A 48 -3.23 0.25 -6.57
C LEU A 48 -2.48 0.37 -5.24
N ILE A 49 -1.20 -0.01 -5.27
CA ILE A 49 -0.36 -0.07 -4.07
C ILE A 49 0.95 0.67 -4.33
N LEU A 50 1.33 1.55 -3.41
CA LEU A 50 2.65 2.15 -3.35
C LEU A 50 3.37 1.54 -2.16
N LEU A 51 4.47 0.83 -2.40
CA LEU A 51 5.07 -0.10 -1.45
C LEU A 51 6.55 0.17 -1.23
N ASP A 52 6.95 0.42 0.01
CA ASP A 52 8.36 0.43 0.40
C ASP A 52 8.86 -1.01 0.59
N ILE A 53 10.11 -1.25 0.20
CA ILE A 53 10.73 -2.57 0.32
C ILE A 53 11.15 -2.86 1.76
N ASN A 54 11.71 -1.86 2.44
CA ASN A 54 12.25 -2.04 3.80
C ASN A 54 11.21 -1.64 4.85
N LEU A 55 10.57 -2.63 5.43
CA LEU A 55 9.53 -2.44 6.45
C LEU A 55 9.97 -3.05 7.77
N PRO A 56 9.43 -2.59 8.92
CA PRO A 56 9.89 -3.07 10.23
C PRO A 56 9.62 -4.56 10.48
N ASP A 57 8.61 -5.12 9.84
CA ASP A 57 8.19 -6.51 10.03
C ASP A 57 8.46 -7.41 8.82
N GLY A 58 9.30 -6.97 7.88
CA GLY A 58 9.74 -7.80 6.77
C GLY A 58 10.02 -7.01 5.50
N SER A 59 10.15 -7.72 4.39
CA SER A 59 10.43 -7.13 3.09
C SER A 59 9.14 -6.88 2.31
N GLY A 60 9.02 -5.69 1.73
CA GLY A 60 7.92 -5.37 0.82
C GLY A 60 7.87 -6.29 -0.40
N LEU A 61 8.99 -6.91 -0.77
CA LEU A 61 9.02 -7.88 -1.87
C LEU A 61 8.16 -9.12 -1.59
N GLU A 62 8.01 -9.48 -0.31
CA GLU A 62 7.09 -10.57 0.09
C GLU A 62 5.65 -10.19 -0.24
N LEU A 63 5.26 -8.97 0.10
CA LEU A 63 3.92 -8.48 -0.18
C LEU A 63 3.67 -8.36 -1.69
N LEU A 64 4.67 -7.89 -2.43
CA LEU A 64 4.60 -7.81 -3.89
C LEU A 64 4.28 -9.18 -4.50
N ARG A 65 4.96 -10.23 -4.04
CA ARG A 65 4.71 -11.60 -4.50
C ARG A 65 3.30 -12.06 -4.17
N GLU A 66 2.87 -11.83 -2.93
CA GLU A 66 1.52 -12.19 -2.48
C GLU A 66 0.43 -11.52 -3.32
N VAL A 67 0.61 -10.23 -3.61
CA VAL A 67 -0.34 -9.48 -4.44
C VAL A 67 -0.38 -10.05 -5.85
N LYS A 68 0.76 -10.32 -6.46
CA LYS A 68 0.83 -10.88 -7.82
C LYS A 68 0.18 -12.27 -7.91
N GLU A 69 0.29 -13.07 -6.86
CA GLU A 69 -0.30 -14.41 -6.82
C GLU A 69 -1.80 -14.38 -6.54
N ASN A 70 -2.27 -13.50 -5.66
CA ASN A 70 -3.64 -13.54 -5.14
C ASN A 70 -4.58 -12.51 -5.77
N ILE A 71 -4.06 -11.35 -6.17
CA ILE A 71 -4.84 -10.26 -6.77
C ILE A 71 -4.06 -9.65 -7.95
N PRO A 72 -3.81 -10.42 -9.01
CA PRO A 72 -2.87 -10.04 -10.08
C PRO A 72 -3.26 -8.78 -10.86
N GLY A 73 -4.51 -8.36 -10.79
CA GLY A 73 -4.98 -7.15 -11.48
C GLY A 73 -4.62 -5.83 -10.79
N VAL A 74 -4.02 -5.87 -9.58
CA VAL A 74 -3.68 -4.67 -8.82
C VAL A 74 -2.24 -4.26 -9.10
N PRO A 75 -1.99 -3.07 -9.68
CA PRO A 75 -0.61 -2.60 -9.92
C PRO A 75 0.08 -2.24 -8.60
N VAL A 76 1.37 -2.55 -8.53
CA VAL A 76 2.23 -2.27 -7.38
C VAL A 76 3.43 -1.46 -7.84
N PHE A 77 3.66 -0.33 -7.18
CA PHE A 77 4.80 0.56 -7.40
C PHE A 77 5.71 0.49 -6.16
N CYS A 78 6.94 0.11 -6.37
CA CYS A 78 7.93 0.03 -5.28
C CYS A 78 8.84 1.23 -5.22
#